data_dedb525fc9aad9fc2efb2677dfeb2a86
#
_entry.id   dedb525fc9aad9fc2efb2677dfeb2a86
#
_cell.length_a   1.000
_cell.length_b   1.000
_cell.length_c   1.000
_cell.angle_alpha   90.00
_cell.angle_beta   90.00
_cell.angle_gamma   90.00
#
_symmetry.space_group_name_H-M   'P 1'
#
loop_
_entity.id
_entity.type
_entity.pdbx_description
1 polymer ?
#
loop_
_entity_poly.entity_id
_entity_poly.type
_entity_poly.pdbx_seq_one_letter_code
_entity_poly.pdbx_strand_id
1 'polypeptide(L)'
;PLIIDAGGARQLIVWHPRGLASLNPITGTVYWEEPFDGRANMTVADAVQSGSYLLVSGFYSGSMMMRLNTDRPDATALWKGSTDRTLSRGVEVQESSGLHSVMTTPLLIGDYVYGIGSHGQVRGLDALTGARLWESEGLTTRNRWGSAFLTQHEDRYFVYNENGELIIVQFTPEGYIELDRIHLLNPTSRSGYGGARVGTNRRQRHGNSDRLVVWAHPAFANRHIVLRNDEEIIRVSMDTSDY
;
A
#
# COMPACT_ATOMS: atom_id res chain seq x y z
N PRO A 1 1.51 2.48 -13.50
CA PRO A 1 0.70 1.85 -14.55
C PRO A 1 0.94 0.35 -14.57
N LEU A 2 -0.11 -0.42 -14.87
CA LEU A 2 -0.10 -1.89 -14.88
C LEU A 2 -0.61 -2.38 -16.23
N ILE A 3 0.06 -3.38 -16.82
CA ILE A 3 -0.46 -4.11 -17.99
C ILE A 3 -1.15 -5.38 -17.51
N ILE A 4 -2.38 -5.59 -17.97
CA ILE A 4 -3.18 -6.78 -17.67
C ILE A 4 -3.73 -7.40 -18.95
N ASP A 5 -4.06 -8.67 -18.89
CA ASP A 5 -4.84 -9.36 -19.91
C ASP A 5 -6.20 -9.75 -19.29
N ALA A 6 -7.29 -9.12 -19.77
CA ALA A 6 -8.64 -9.35 -19.27
C ALA A 6 -9.67 -9.02 -20.35
N GLY A 7 -10.82 -9.70 -20.33
CA GLY A 7 -11.90 -9.45 -21.28
C GLY A 7 -11.49 -9.61 -22.74
N GLY A 8 -10.61 -10.57 -23.05
CA GLY A 8 -10.11 -10.84 -24.39
C GLY A 8 -9.18 -9.77 -24.96
N ALA A 9 -8.69 -8.82 -24.15
CA ALA A 9 -7.82 -7.74 -24.61
C ALA A 9 -6.69 -7.46 -23.62
N ARG A 10 -5.55 -7.02 -24.16
CA ARG A 10 -4.45 -6.46 -23.37
C ARG A 10 -4.79 -5.02 -23.04
N GLN A 11 -4.69 -4.66 -21.75
CA GLN A 11 -5.14 -3.39 -21.22
C GLN A 11 -4.00 -2.72 -20.43
N LEU A 12 -3.81 -1.43 -20.67
CA LEU A 12 -2.96 -0.56 -19.85
C LEU A 12 -3.86 0.10 -18.79
N ILE A 13 -3.66 -0.28 -17.55
CA ILE A 13 -4.35 0.31 -16.40
C ILE A 13 -3.56 1.53 -15.92
N VAL A 14 -4.24 2.67 -15.86
CA VAL A 14 -3.68 3.93 -15.39
C VAL A 14 -4.54 4.46 -14.26
N TRP A 15 -3.98 4.49 -13.06
CA TRP A 15 -4.60 5.17 -11.95
C TRP A 15 -4.06 6.60 -11.85
N HIS A 16 -4.97 7.55 -11.93
CA HIS A 16 -4.67 8.98 -11.94
C HIS A 16 -5.62 9.73 -10.98
N PRO A 17 -5.35 11.03 -10.68
CA PRO A 17 -6.11 11.75 -9.65
C PRO A 17 -7.61 11.83 -9.82
N ARG A 18 -8.15 11.62 -11.02
CA ARG A 18 -9.60 11.66 -11.27
C ARG A 18 -10.24 10.29 -11.32
N GLY A 19 -9.46 9.21 -11.39
CA GLY A 19 -10.00 7.86 -11.47
C GLY A 19 -9.04 6.83 -12.00
N LEU A 20 -9.60 5.71 -12.35
CA LEU A 20 -8.93 4.57 -12.95
C LEU A 20 -9.36 4.45 -14.41
N ALA A 21 -8.40 4.36 -15.31
CA ALA A 21 -8.65 4.20 -16.74
C ALA A 21 -7.98 2.93 -17.26
N SER A 22 -8.63 2.29 -18.21
CA SER A 22 -8.06 1.23 -19.03
C SER A 22 -7.97 1.66 -20.48
N LEU A 23 -6.80 1.46 -21.05
CA LEU A 23 -6.49 1.85 -22.42
C LEU A 23 -5.91 0.69 -23.22
N ASN A 24 -6.09 0.75 -24.52
CA ASN A 24 -5.32 -0.06 -25.43
C ASN A 24 -3.85 0.37 -25.37
N PRO A 25 -2.90 -0.51 -25.02
CA PRO A 25 -1.50 -0.12 -24.83
C PRO A 25 -0.76 0.28 -26.11
N ILE A 26 -1.34 -0.02 -27.29
CA ILE A 26 -0.73 0.30 -28.59
C ILE A 26 -1.30 1.60 -29.15
N THR A 27 -2.64 1.77 -29.09
CA THR A 27 -3.32 2.90 -29.73
C THR A 27 -3.63 4.03 -28.78
N GLY A 28 -3.64 3.77 -27.46
CA GLY A 28 -4.09 4.72 -26.44
C GLY A 28 -5.61 4.89 -26.37
N THR A 29 -6.36 4.12 -27.15
CA THR A 29 -7.84 4.16 -27.10
C THR A 29 -8.33 3.71 -25.73
N VAL A 30 -9.19 4.51 -25.11
CA VAL A 30 -9.80 4.19 -23.82
C VAL A 30 -10.82 3.07 -24.00
N TYR A 31 -10.68 2.01 -23.21
CA TYR A 31 -11.67 0.96 -23.10
C TYR A 31 -12.77 1.29 -22.11
N TRP A 32 -12.37 1.72 -20.91
CA TRP A 32 -13.28 2.15 -19.84
C TRP A 32 -12.59 3.11 -18.87
N GLU A 33 -13.40 3.88 -18.15
CA GLU A 33 -12.97 4.78 -17.09
C GLU A 33 -13.91 4.63 -15.88
N GLU A 34 -13.37 4.60 -14.67
CA GLU A 34 -14.13 4.61 -13.43
C GLU A 34 -13.70 5.81 -12.58
N PRO A 35 -14.60 6.76 -12.32
CA PRO A 35 -14.29 7.92 -11.50
C PRO A 35 -13.98 7.52 -10.04
N PHE A 36 -12.83 7.97 -9.55
CA PHE A 36 -12.41 7.78 -8.17
C PHE A 36 -11.46 8.93 -7.78
N ASP A 37 -11.98 9.89 -7.01
CA ASP A 37 -11.26 11.13 -6.71
C ASP A 37 -9.99 10.87 -5.89
N GLY A 38 -8.85 11.01 -6.53
CA GLY A 38 -7.52 11.00 -5.91
C GLY A 38 -7.19 12.34 -5.28
N ARG A 39 -7.96 12.74 -4.25
CA ARG A 39 -7.77 14.00 -3.54
C ARG A 39 -6.29 14.29 -3.27
N ALA A 40 -5.88 15.54 -3.52
CA ALA A 40 -4.51 16.02 -3.43
C ALA A 40 -3.53 15.28 -4.38
N ASN A 41 -4.03 14.67 -5.45
CA ASN A 41 -3.26 13.90 -6.43
C ASN A 41 -2.45 12.74 -5.82
N MET A 42 -2.89 12.19 -4.70
CA MET A 42 -2.17 11.13 -3.98
C MET A 42 -2.62 9.74 -4.46
N THR A 43 -2.22 9.40 -5.67
CA THR A 43 -2.40 8.09 -6.31
C THR A 43 -1.02 7.46 -6.53
N VAL A 44 -0.35 7.07 -5.43
CA VAL A 44 1.07 6.67 -5.44
C VAL A 44 1.22 5.15 -5.47
N ALA A 45 0.44 4.41 -4.66
CA ALA A 45 0.47 2.96 -4.67
C ALA A 45 0.02 2.41 -6.02
N ASP A 46 0.64 1.35 -6.50
CA ASP A 46 0.27 0.73 -7.76
C ASP A 46 -1.11 0.04 -7.70
N ALA A 47 -1.73 -0.09 -8.86
CA ALA A 47 -2.89 -0.96 -9.02
C ALA A 47 -2.47 -2.42 -8.92
N VAL A 48 -3.30 -3.27 -8.29
CA VAL A 48 -3.05 -4.69 -8.10
C VAL A 48 -4.17 -5.51 -8.73
N GLN A 49 -3.80 -6.49 -9.54
CA GLN A 49 -4.74 -7.46 -10.12
C GLN A 49 -4.54 -8.84 -9.49
N SER A 50 -5.65 -9.51 -9.19
CA SER A 50 -5.69 -10.94 -8.86
C SER A 50 -6.96 -11.55 -9.43
N GLY A 51 -6.81 -12.49 -10.36
CA GLY A 51 -7.94 -13.03 -11.10
C GLY A 51 -8.76 -11.95 -11.81
N SER A 52 -10.06 -11.90 -11.53
CA SER A 52 -10.97 -10.88 -12.06
C SER A 52 -11.07 -9.60 -11.23
N TYR A 53 -10.27 -9.47 -10.17
CA TYR A 53 -10.28 -8.29 -9.31
C TYR A 53 -9.14 -7.34 -9.64
N LEU A 54 -9.42 -6.04 -9.53
CA LEU A 54 -8.44 -4.97 -9.69
C LEU A 54 -8.63 -3.96 -8.57
N LEU A 55 -7.61 -3.78 -7.75
CA LEU A 55 -7.61 -2.93 -6.56
C LEU A 55 -6.71 -1.71 -6.76
N VAL A 56 -7.20 -0.55 -6.32
CA VAL A 56 -6.38 0.65 -6.10
C VAL A 56 -6.61 1.18 -4.69
N SER A 57 -5.62 1.86 -4.12
CA SER A 57 -5.71 2.44 -2.78
C SER A 57 -4.95 3.76 -2.69
N GLY A 58 -5.55 4.78 -2.12
CA GLY A 58 -4.96 6.10 -1.96
C GLY A 58 -5.19 6.70 -0.58
N PHE A 59 -4.34 7.65 -0.21
CA PHE A 59 -4.30 8.24 1.11
C PHE A 59 -5.65 8.79 1.60
N TYR A 60 -6.28 9.65 0.82
CA TYR A 60 -7.51 10.32 1.24
C TYR A 60 -8.78 9.59 0.82
N SER A 61 -8.73 8.92 -0.32
CA SER A 61 -9.92 8.34 -0.93
C SER A 61 -10.19 6.91 -0.50
N GLY A 62 -9.21 6.29 0.17
CA GLY A 62 -9.28 4.87 0.51
C GLY A 62 -9.03 4.00 -0.70
N SER A 63 -9.66 2.84 -0.71
CA SER A 63 -9.49 1.84 -1.76
C SER A 63 -10.74 1.71 -2.62
N MET A 64 -10.55 1.26 -3.86
CA MET A 64 -11.62 0.86 -4.76
C MET A 64 -11.31 -0.51 -5.34
N MET A 65 -12.28 -1.40 -5.32
CA MET A 65 -12.23 -2.71 -5.94
C MET A 65 -13.08 -2.71 -7.19
N MET A 66 -12.47 -3.12 -8.31
CA MET A 66 -13.14 -3.34 -9.57
C MET A 66 -13.27 -4.83 -9.85
N ARG A 67 -14.34 -5.23 -10.52
CA ARG A 67 -14.45 -6.53 -11.16
C ARG A 67 -14.25 -6.35 -12.66
N LEU A 68 -13.23 -6.99 -13.21
CA LEU A 68 -12.95 -7.06 -14.64
C LEU A 68 -13.95 -7.99 -15.31
N ASN A 69 -14.45 -7.60 -16.49
CA ASN A 69 -15.32 -8.44 -17.31
C ASN A 69 -14.49 -9.54 -17.99
N THR A 70 -15.06 -10.73 -18.16
CA THR A 70 -14.40 -11.89 -18.79
C THR A 70 -14.44 -11.86 -20.30
N ASP A 71 -15.44 -11.20 -20.90
CA ASP A 71 -15.77 -11.34 -22.32
C ASP A 71 -15.41 -10.11 -23.16
N ARG A 72 -15.19 -8.98 -22.50
CA ARG A 72 -14.84 -7.70 -23.15
C ARG A 72 -13.97 -6.85 -22.22
N PRO A 73 -13.17 -5.91 -22.78
CA PRO A 73 -12.34 -4.99 -21.97
C PRO A 73 -13.22 -3.94 -21.30
N ASP A 74 -13.82 -4.32 -20.18
CA ASP A 74 -14.74 -3.54 -19.36
C ASP A 74 -14.59 -3.91 -17.90
N ALA A 75 -15.03 -3.05 -16.97
CA ALA A 75 -14.96 -3.32 -15.54
C ALA A 75 -16.11 -2.63 -14.79
N THR A 76 -16.45 -3.17 -13.62
CA THR A 76 -17.49 -2.61 -12.75
C THR A 76 -16.95 -2.42 -11.34
N ALA A 77 -17.17 -1.27 -10.74
CA ALA A 77 -16.80 -1.06 -9.34
C ALA A 77 -17.68 -1.92 -8.42
N LEU A 78 -17.05 -2.76 -7.61
CA LEU A 78 -17.72 -3.54 -6.56
C LEU A 78 -18.00 -2.67 -5.35
N TRP A 79 -16.98 -1.94 -4.92
CA TRP A 79 -17.08 -1.00 -3.82
C TRP A 79 -16.00 0.09 -3.95
N LYS A 80 -16.28 1.22 -3.34
CA LYS A 80 -15.32 2.33 -3.17
C LYS A 80 -15.17 2.58 -1.69
N GLY A 81 -13.93 2.77 -1.26
CA GLY A 81 -13.58 2.99 0.14
C GLY A 81 -14.39 4.12 0.74
N SER A 82 -14.60 4.01 2.04
CA SER A 82 -15.39 4.95 2.83
C SER A 82 -14.92 6.37 2.60
N THR A 83 -15.64 7.06 1.76
CA THR A 83 -15.71 8.50 1.78
C THR A 83 -16.72 8.90 2.86
N ASP A 84 -16.49 8.55 4.09
CA ASP A 84 -17.22 9.18 5.15
C ASP A 84 -16.89 10.68 5.07
N ARG A 85 -17.76 11.43 4.41
CA ARG A 85 -17.59 12.86 4.12
C ARG A 85 -17.62 13.71 5.39
N THR A 86 -18.05 13.15 6.51
CA THR A 86 -18.00 13.81 7.81
C THR A 86 -16.58 13.95 8.32
N LEU A 87 -15.67 13.17 7.76
CA LEU A 87 -14.30 13.02 8.17
C LEU A 87 -13.30 13.87 7.35
N SER A 88 -13.65 15.07 6.94
CA SER A 88 -13.01 15.84 5.85
C SER A 88 -11.73 16.62 6.19
N ARG A 89 -10.98 16.37 7.26
CA ARG A 89 -9.82 17.21 7.61
C ARG A 89 -8.58 16.52 8.19
N GLY A 90 -8.30 15.27 7.86
CA GLY A 90 -7.00 14.63 8.17
C GLY A 90 -6.91 13.85 9.47
N VAL A 91 -7.84 14.02 10.41
CA VAL A 91 -7.98 13.15 11.59
C VAL A 91 -8.66 11.83 11.22
N GLU A 92 -9.35 11.82 10.21
CA GLU A 92 -10.41 10.96 9.71
C GLU A 92 -9.96 9.70 9.00
N VAL A 93 -8.82 9.82 8.28
CA VAL A 93 -8.20 8.69 7.62
C VAL A 93 -7.69 7.66 8.63
N GLN A 94 -7.35 8.10 9.85
CA GLN A 94 -6.95 7.21 10.95
C GLN A 94 -8.11 6.33 11.44
N GLU A 95 -9.30 6.88 11.50
CA GLU A 95 -10.49 6.25 12.09
C GLU A 95 -11.33 5.53 11.04
N SER A 96 -11.03 5.75 9.75
CA SER A 96 -11.69 5.05 8.66
C SER A 96 -11.57 3.53 8.79
N SER A 97 -12.63 2.82 8.46
CA SER A 97 -12.62 1.35 8.39
C SER A 97 -11.91 0.82 7.15
N GLY A 98 -11.70 1.63 6.11
CA GLY A 98 -11.08 1.23 4.86
C GLY A 98 -9.55 1.16 4.90
N LEU A 99 -8.94 0.70 3.82
CA LEU A 99 -7.51 0.78 3.60
C LEU A 99 -7.16 2.07 2.86
N HIS A 100 -6.17 2.80 3.37
CA HIS A 100 -5.70 4.08 2.85
C HIS A 100 -4.19 4.02 2.64
N SER A 101 -3.75 3.30 1.63
CA SER A 101 -2.32 3.17 1.33
C SER A 101 -1.74 4.46 0.76
N VAL A 102 -0.51 4.75 1.12
CA VAL A 102 0.22 5.93 0.62
C VAL A 102 1.32 5.52 -0.34
N MET A 103 2.37 4.91 0.19
CA MET A 103 3.56 4.55 -0.58
C MET A 103 3.64 3.05 -0.85
N THR A 104 2.91 2.27 -0.09
CA THR A 104 2.95 0.82 -0.15
C THR A 104 1.78 0.29 -0.97
N THR A 105 2.09 -0.49 -1.97
CA THR A 105 1.09 -1.23 -2.74
C THR A 105 0.51 -2.33 -1.87
N PRO A 106 -0.82 -2.42 -1.71
CA PRO A 106 -1.46 -3.49 -0.95
C PRO A 106 -1.33 -4.83 -1.66
N LEU A 107 -1.56 -5.91 -0.91
CA LEU A 107 -1.65 -7.28 -1.42
C LEU A 107 -3.12 -7.63 -1.66
N LEU A 108 -3.38 -8.34 -2.75
CA LEU A 108 -4.68 -8.93 -3.06
C LEU A 108 -4.49 -10.45 -3.19
N ILE A 109 -4.94 -11.20 -2.17
CA ILE A 109 -4.67 -12.63 -2.00
C ILE A 109 -5.99 -13.37 -1.86
N GLY A 110 -6.41 -14.02 -2.93
CA GLY A 110 -7.72 -14.66 -2.98
C GLY A 110 -8.84 -13.66 -2.71
N ASP A 111 -9.62 -13.91 -1.67
CA ASP A 111 -10.76 -13.07 -1.26
C ASP A 111 -10.38 -12.01 -0.21
N TYR A 112 -9.10 -11.72 -0.03
CA TYR A 112 -8.61 -10.82 1.02
C TYR A 112 -7.67 -9.74 0.48
N VAL A 113 -7.75 -8.57 1.09
CA VAL A 113 -6.82 -7.45 0.87
C VAL A 113 -6.02 -7.22 2.15
N TYR A 114 -4.70 -7.15 2.03
CA TYR A 114 -3.82 -6.78 3.15
C TYR A 114 -2.97 -5.57 2.76
N GLY A 115 -2.84 -4.62 3.67
CA GLY A 115 -2.05 -3.44 3.35
C GLY A 115 -1.74 -2.58 4.56
N ILE A 116 -0.80 -1.65 4.35
CA ILE A 116 -0.42 -0.65 5.34
C ILE A 116 -1.21 0.62 5.08
N GLY A 117 -1.97 1.03 6.07
CA GLY A 117 -2.71 2.29 6.04
C GLY A 117 -1.78 3.50 6.21
N SER A 118 -2.29 4.66 5.89
CA SER A 118 -1.56 5.95 5.86
C SER A 118 -1.01 6.42 7.21
N HIS A 119 -1.38 5.77 8.28
CA HIS A 119 -0.89 6.04 9.64
C HIS A 119 -0.16 4.84 10.25
N GLY A 120 0.25 3.88 9.42
CA GLY A 120 1.04 2.72 9.83
C GLY A 120 0.23 1.53 10.32
N GLN A 121 -1.11 1.61 10.34
CA GLN A 121 -1.90 0.43 10.68
C GLN A 121 -1.81 -0.59 9.54
N VAL A 122 -1.55 -1.83 9.87
CA VAL A 122 -1.77 -2.94 8.94
C VAL A 122 -3.23 -3.38 9.05
N ARG A 123 -3.87 -3.59 7.92
CA ARG A 123 -5.30 -3.93 7.83
C ARG A 123 -5.52 -5.11 6.92
N GLY A 124 -6.42 -6.00 7.33
CA GLY A 124 -7.02 -7.03 6.51
C GLY A 124 -8.47 -6.69 6.20
N LEU A 125 -8.85 -6.76 4.93
CA LEU A 125 -10.19 -6.51 4.46
C LEU A 125 -10.71 -7.70 3.64
N ASP A 126 -12.02 -7.88 3.67
CA ASP A 126 -12.73 -8.72 2.72
C ASP A 126 -12.70 -8.06 1.33
N ALA A 127 -12.24 -8.78 0.32
CA ALA A 127 -12.06 -8.23 -1.02
C ALA A 127 -13.39 -7.95 -1.74
N LEU A 128 -14.46 -8.69 -1.42
CA LEU A 128 -15.76 -8.52 -2.08
C LEU A 128 -16.54 -7.31 -1.56
N THR A 129 -16.37 -6.99 -0.29
CA THR A 129 -17.18 -5.97 0.39
C THR A 129 -16.38 -4.74 0.81
N GLY A 130 -15.04 -4.84 0.90
CA GLY A 130 -14.18 -3.81 1.46
C GLY A 130 -14.29 -3.68 2.98
N ALA A 131 -15.02 -4.58 3.65
CA ALA A 131 -15.17 -4.57 5.10
C ALA A 131 -13.84 -4.92 5.78
N ARG A 132 -13.46 -4.12 6.79
CA ARG A 132 -12.29 -4.42 7.61
C ARG A 132 -12.56 -5.62 8.50
N LEU A 133 -11.74 -6.65 8.35
CA LEU A 133 -11.76 -7.85 9.17
C LEU A 133 -10.95 -7.65 10.46
N TRP A 134 -9.78 -7.03 10.34
CA TRP A 134 -8.89 -6.75 11.46
C TRP A 134 -7.96 -5.56 11.19
N GLU A 135 -7.34 -5.06 12.25
CA GLU A 135 -6.33 -4.02 12.26
C GLU A 135 -5.26 -4.34 13.31
N SER A 136 -4.01 -4.01 13.03
CA SER A 136 -2.88 -4.14 13.96
C SER A 136 -1.88 -3.01 13.78
N GLU A 137 -1.08 -2.72 14.82
CA GLU A 137 0.01 -1.74 14.81
C GLU A 137 1.39 -2.40 14.95
N GLY A 138 1.47 -3.74 14.84
CA GLY A 138 2.70 -4.49 15.13
C GLY A 138 3.76 -4.48 14.03
N LEU A 139 3.43 -4.12 12.78
CA LEU A 139 4.36 -4.20 11.66
C LEU A 139 5.09 -2.89 11.36
N THR A 140 4.60 -1.76 11.86
CA THR A 140 5.23 -0.45 11.67
C THR A 140 4.80 0.52 12.76
N THR A 141 5.39 1.71 12.80
CA THR A 141 5.06 2.71 13.80
C THR A 141 3.76 3.43 13.46
N ARG A 142 2.85 3.58 14.43
CA ARG A 142 1.65 4.39 14.24
C ARG A 142 2.00 5.88 14.15
N ASN A 143 2.13 6.33 12.94
CA ASN A 143 2.38 7.74 12.62
C ASN A 143 1.81 8.06 11.25
N ARG A 144 1.50 9.34 11.01
CA ARG A 144 1.20 9.78 9.65
C ARG A 144 2.39 9.48 8.75
N TRP A 145 2.13 8.89 7.58
CA TRP A 145 3.11 8.35 6.65
C TRP A 145 3.86 7.12 7.17
N GLY A 146 3.36 6.49 8.26
CA GLY A 146 3.86 5.17 8.67
C GLY A 146 3.80 4.20 7.52
N SER A 147 4.89 3.51 7.23
CA SER A 147 5.03 2.72 6.00
C SER A 147 5.83 1.46 6.21
N ALA A 148 5.47 0.43 5.47
CA ALA A 148 6.28 -0.77 5.29
C ALA A 148 6.03 -1.34 3.90
N PHE A 149 7.05 -1.84 3.25
CA PHE A 149 6.98 -2.48 1.93
C PHE A 149 6.67 -3.96 2.08
N LEU A 150 5.72 -4.44 1.29
CA LEU A 150 5.24 -5.82 1.32
C LEU A 150 5.74 -6.55 0.08
N THR A 151 6.47 -7.66 0.26
CA THR A 151 6.97 -8.49 -0.84
C THR A 151 6.55 -9.93 -0.60
N GLN A 152 5.82 -10.50 -1.54
CA GLN A 152 5.40 -11.90 -1.46
C GLN A 152 6.54 -12.85 -1.79
N HIS A 153 6.68 -13.91 -1.02
CA HIS A 153 7.54 -15.05 -1.27
C HIS A 153 6.81 -16.34 -0.89
N GLU A 154 6.25 -17.03 -1.89
CA GLU A 154 5.40 -18.21 -1.72
C GLU A 154 4.20 -17.93 -0.77
N ASP A 155 4.13 -18.63 0.37
CA ASP A 155 3.12 -18.49 1.41
C ASP A 155 3.47 -17.47 2.52
N ARG A 156 4.61 -16.78 2.38
CA ARG A 156 5.16 -15.81 3.34
C ARG A 156 5.28 -14.44 2.71
N TYR A 157 5.38 -13.45 3.58
CA TYR A 157 5.52 -12.06 3.16
C TYR A 157 6.67 -11.41 3.92
N PHE A 158 7.57 -10.80 3.18
CA PHE A 158 8.59 -9.93 3.73
C PHE A 158 8.00 -8.54 3.91
N VAL A 159 7.99 -8.06 5.13
CA VAL A 159 7.56 -6.72 5.51
C VAL A 159 8.80 -5.95 5.91
N TYR A 160 9.22 -4.99 5.07
CA TYR A 160 10.34 -4.12 5.39
C TYR A 160 9.79 -2.76 5.81
N ASN A 161 9.91 -2.43 7.09
CA ASN A 161 9.30 -1.24 7.66
C ASN A 161 10.24 -0.02 7.71
N GLU A 162 9.68 1.12 8.02
CA GLU A 162 10.40 2.40 8.09
C GLU A 162 11.42 2.49 9.22
N ASN A 163 11.41 1.56 10.17
CA ASN A 163 12.42 1.46 11.24
C ASN A 163 13.65 0.66 10.81
N GLY A 164 13.69 0.15 9.57
CA GLY A 164 14.78 -0.68 9.06
C GLY A 164 14.71 -2.14 9.51
N GLU A 165 13.53 -2.60 9.92
CA GLU A 165 13.29 -3.99 10.28
C GLU A 165 12.75 -4.79 9.09
N LEU A 166 13.28 -5.98 8.89
CA LEU A 166 12.70 -7.02 8.05
C LEU A 166 11.92 -7.98 8.94
N ILE A 167 10.64 -8.12 8.65
CA ILE A 167 9.71 -8.99 9.37
C ILE A 167 9.17 -10.02 8.39
N ILE A 168 9.16 -11.28 8.77
CA ILE A 168 8.59 -12.37 7.99
C ILE A 168 7.24 -12.71 8.59
N VAL A 169 6.18 -12.65 7.79
CA VAL A 169 4.81 -12.91 8.26
C VAL A 169 4.04 -13.85 7.31
N GLN A 170 3.00 -14.45 7.86
CA GLN A 170 1.90 -15.04 7.08
C GLN A 170 0.63 -14.25 7.37
N PHE A 171 -0.05 -13.77 6.34
CA PHE A 171 -1.35 -13.11 6.49
C PHE A 171 -2.47 -14.14 6.49
N THR A 172 -3.47 -13.91 7.37
CA THR A 172 -4.68 -14.71 7.49
C THR A 172 -5.93 -13.83 7.56
N PRO A 173 -7.13 -14.39 7.37
CA PRO A 173 -8.37 -13.63 7.52
C PRO A 173 -8.58 -13.05 8.93
N GLU A 174 -7.93 -13.61 9.95
CA GLU A 174 -8.05 -13.22 11.36
C GLU A 174 -6.94 -12.28 11.82
N GLY A 175 -5.86 -12.13 11.02
CA GLY A 175 -4.70 -11.34 11.40
C GLY A 175 -3.47 -11.66 10.60
N TYR A 176 -2.31 -11.62 11.24
CA TYR A 176 -1.07 -12.17 10.70
C TYR A 176 -0.31 -12.92 11.78
N ILE A 177 0.52 -13.87 11.35
CA ILE A 177 1.43 -14.62 12.19
C ILE A 177 2.83 -14.11 11.89
N GLU A 178 3.50 -13.52 12.88
CA GLU A 178 4.90 -13.16 12.77
C GLU A 178 5.76 -14.41 12.94
N LEU A 179 6.59 -14.70 11.94
CA LEU A 179 7.47 -15.85 11.93
C LEU A 179 8.86 -15.48 12.42
N ASP A 180 9.36 -14.29 12.03
CA ASP A 180 10.67 -13.81 12.44
C ASP A 180 10.76 -12.29 12.23
N ARG A 181 11.74 -11.65 12.93
CA ARG A 181 12.04 -10.21 12.83
C ARG A 181 13.51 -9.94 13.07
N ILE A 182 14.10 -9.11 12.23
CA ILE A 182 15.48 -8.65 12.39
C ILE A 182 15.58 -7.17 12.02
N HIS A 183 16.38 -6.41 12.80
CA HIS A 183 16.77 -5.06 12.43
C HIS A 183 18.02 -5.10 11.56
N LEU A 184 17.94 -4.52 10.37
CA LEU A 184 18.98 -4.59 9.35
C LEU A 184 19.67 -3.26 9.08
N LEU A 185 18.96 -2.14 9.20
CA LEU A 185 19.46 -0.84 8.76
C LEU A 185 18.90 0.28 9.62
N ASN A 186 19.75 1.21 10.07
CA ASN A 186 19.28 2.34 10.86
C ASN A 186 18.56 3.39 9.99
N PRO A 187 17.43 3.93 10.46
CA PRO A 187 16.77 5.05 9.80
C PRO A 187 17.63 6.30 9.85
N THR A 188 17.84 6.97 8.70
CA THR A 188 18.64 8.21 8.60
C THR A 188 17.88 9.37 7.98
N SER A 189 16.88 9.09 7.14
CA SER A 189 16.06 10.12 6.49
C SER A 189 15.05 10.71 7.47
N ARG A 190 14.90 12.05 7.46
CA ARG A 190 13.83 12.69 8.22
C ARG A 190 12.51 12.59 7.44
N SER A 191 11.44 12.24 8.13
CA SER A 191 10.10 12.13 7.51
C SER A 191 9.56 13.44 6.94
N GLY A 192 10.24 14.57 7.21
CA GLY A 192 9.99 15.88 6.60
C GLY A 192 8.69 16.58 7.02
N TYR A 193 7.87 15.95 7.84
CA TYR A 193 6.57 16.51 8.23
C TYR A 193 6.63 17.35 9.52
N GLY A 194 7.77 17.39 10.17
CA GLY A 194 8.07 18.20 11.37
C GLY A 194 8.58 19.61 11.05
N GLY A 195 8.60 20.00 9.78
CA GLY A 195 9.15 21.25 9.31
C GLY A 195 8.63 22.46 10.05
N ALA A 196 9.58 23.20 10.59
CA ALA A 196 9.49 24.43 11.32
C ALA A 196 8.44 25.43 10.77
N ARG A 197 7.21 25.33 11.22
CA ARG A 197 6.35 26.49 11.37
C ARG A 197 6.11 26.69 12.87
N VAL A 198 7.04 27.40 13.47
CA VAL A 198 6.88 28.02 14.76
C VAL A 198 5.55 28.79 14.74
N GLY A 199 4.64 28.47 15.65
CA GLY A 199 3.53 29.36 15.99
C GLY A 199 2.11 28.94 15.59
N THR A 200 1.81 27.69 15.29
CA THR A 200 0.41 27.26 15.18
C THR A 200 0.13 26.01 16.00
N ASN A 201 -0.94 26.05 16.80
CA ASN A 201 -1.43 24.95 17.65
C ASN A 201 -1.87 23.68 16.87
N ARG A 202 -1.48 23.54 15.61
CA ARG A 202 -1.69 22.36 14.76
C ARG A 202 -0.75 21.20 15.03
N ARG A 203 0.33 21.42 15.81
CA ARG A 203 1.36 20.41 16.09
C ARG A 203 0.86 19.18 16.87
N GLN A 204 -0.21 19.34 17.66
CA GLN A 204 -0.70 18.28 18.54
C GLN A 204 -1.70 17.30 17.88
N ARG A 205 -2.16 17.59 16.67
CA ARG A 205 -3.24 16.80 16.03
C ARG A 205 -2.75 15.64 15.15
N HIS A 206 -1.45 15.50 14.88
CA HIS A 206 -0.96 14.55 13.88
C HIS A 206 0.21 13.65 14.32
N GLY A 207 0.44 13.48 15.62
CA GLY A 207 1.56 12.71 16.13
C GLY A 207 2.92 13.41 15.91
N ASN A 208 3.99 12.86 16.47
CA ASN A 208 5.35 13.36 16.28
C ASN A 208 5.85 12.96 14.91
N SER A 209 5.74 13.84 13.95
CA SER A 209 6.00 13.58 12.54
C SER A 209 7.45 13.80 12.10
N ASP A 210 8.32 14.32 12.99
CA ASP A 210 9.74 14.49 12.71
C ASP A 210 10.53 13.32 13.31
N ARG A 211 10.44 12.18 12.64
CA ARG A 211 11.16 10.96 13.01
C ARG A 211 12.14 10.56 11.92
N LEU A 212 13.13 9.77 12.28
CA LEU A 212 13.98 9.11 11.30
C LEU A 212 13.26 7.90 10.71
N VAL A 213 13.40 7.70 9.41
CA VAL A 213 12.74 6.65 8.63
C VAL A 213 13.67 6.08 7.57
N VAL A 214 13.35 4.87 7.12
CA VAL A 214 13.84 4.29 5.87
C VAL A 214 12.65 4.11 4.93
N TRP A 215 12.60 4.91 3.87
CA TRP A 215 11.53 4.82 2.85
C TRP A 215 12.06 4.35 1.49
N ALA A 216 13.24 3.77 1.46
CA ALA A 216 13.75 3.13 0.27
C ALA A 216 13.19 1.71 0.13
N HIS A 217 12.71 1.38 -1.08
CA HIS A 217 12.25 0.03 -1.37
C HIS A 217 13.39 -0.99 -1.19
N PRO A 218 13.11 -2.14 -0.56
CA PRO A 218 14.03 -3.27 -0.56
C PRO A 218 14.10 -3.88 -1.97
N ALA A 219 15.25 -4.42 -2.33
CA ALA A 219 15.41 -5.22 -3.54
C ALA A 219 15.82 -6.65 -3.18
N PHE A 220 15.10 -7.63 -3.71
CA PHE A 220 15.36 -9.06 -3.48
C PHE A 220 15.93 -9.69 -4.75
N ALA A 221 17.12 -10.29 -4.66
CA ALA A 221 17.73 -11.00 -5.77
C ALA A 221 18.74 -12.04 -5.26
N ASN A 222 18.78 -13.21 -5.93
CA ASN A 222 19.79 -14.24 -5.70
C ASN A 222 19.97 -14.62 -4.21
N ARG A 223 18.87 -14.82 -3.49
CA ARG A 223 18.84 -15.11 -2.05
C ARG A 223 19.48 -14.03 -1.18
N HIS A 224 19.41 -12.78 -1.62
CA HIS A 224 19.85 -11.63 -0.85
C HIS A 224 18.78 -10.57 -0.82
N ILE A 225 18.80 -9.76 0.22
CA ILE A 225 18.11 -8.48 0.30
C ILE A 225 19.14 -7.36 0.22
N VAL A 226 18.87 -6.38 -0.63
CA VAL A 226 19.66 -5.15 -0.75
C VAL A 226 18.82 -4.01 -0.23
N LEU A 227 19.38 -3.29 0.73
CA LEU A 227 18.72 -2.20 1.45
C LEU A 227 19.60 -0.95 1.38
N ARG A 228 18.99 0.22 1.47
CA ARG A 228 19.72 1.47 1.59
C ARG A 228 19.02 2.48 2.49
N ASN A 229 19.82 3.33 3.11
CA ASN A 229 19.40 4.61 3.68
C ASN A 229 20.13 5.77 2.98
N ASP A 230 20.28 6.94 3.60
CA ASP A 230 20.99 8.08 3.00
C ASP A 230 22.52 7.99 3.16
N GLU A 231 23.02 7.06 3.97
CA GLU A 231 24.44 6.94 4.34
C GLU A 231 25.10 5.69 3.77
N GLU A 232 24.34 4.60 3.61
CA GLU A 232 24.89 3.32 3.21
C GLU A 232 23.91 2.48 2.34
N ILE A 233 24.48 1.52 1.63
CA ILE A 233 23.80 0.43 0.98
C ILE A 233 24.37 -0.88 1.49
N ILE A 234 23.51 -1.78 1.94
CA ILE A 234 23.89 -3.09 2.45
C ILE A 234 23.29 -4.22 1.62
N ARG A 235 23.99 -5.34 1.60
CA ARG A 235 23.51 -6.61 1.05
C ARG A 235 23.58 -7.66 2.13
N VAL A 236 22.46 -8.28 2.44
CA VAL A 236 22.34 -9.32 3.46
C VAL A 236 21.96 -10.64 2.79
N SER A 237 22.67 -11.73 3.13
CA SER A 237 22.30 -13.07 2.70
C SER A 237 21.01 -13.52 3.40
N MET A 238 20.14 -14.15 2.63
CA MET A 238 18.94 -14.84 3.13
C MET A 238 19.09 -16.36 2.96
N ASP A 239 20.30 -16.84 2.68
CA ASP A 239 20.61 -18.25 2.54
C ASP A 239 20.95 -18.84 3.91
N THR A 240 20.25 -19.90 4.30
CA THR A 240 20.52 -20.59 5.57
C THR A 240 21.84 -21.35 5.59
N SER A 241 22.47 -21.55 4.43
CA SER A 241 23.79 -22.21 4.32
C SER A 241 24.97 -21.30 4.64
N ASP A 242 24.73 -19.99 4.80
CA ASP A 242 25.76 -19.01 5.11
C ASP A 242 25.99 -18.81 6.63
N TYR A 243 25.34 -19.66 7.47
CA TYR A 243 25.42 -19.61 8.94
C TYR A 243 25.86 -20.93 9.55
#